data_43965fc67f6b402439b2cbd308c2f6b5
#
_entry.id   43965fc67f6b402439b2cbd308c2f6b5
#
_cell.length_a   1.000
_cell.length_b   1.000
_cell.length_c   1.000
_cell.angle_alpha   90.00
_cell.angle_beta   90.00
_cell.angle_gamma   90.00
#
_symmetry.space_group_name_H-M   'P 1'
#
loop_
_entity.id
_entity.type
_entity.pdbx_description
1 polymer ?
#
loop_
_entity_poly.entity_id
_entity_poly.type
_entity_poly.pdbx_seq_one_letter_code
_entity_poly.pdbx_strand_id
1 'polypeptide(L)'
;MAGGLIFFTLTRLSDIMSPEMFIQLEVAIEHKLFAAGFLAILIKGIFANFFINISLVIAMQIDDILAKMFVMMFGVSIFAFMGYEHVVYNSVLFAGGLVYQSDLMSVIPTLINLLGAAFGNYIGGGLIIGLFYAYLNDHHQYDGERLH
;
A
#
# COMPACT_ATOMS: atom_id res chain seq x y z
N MET A 1 6.25 3.61 8.69
CA MET A 1 7.71 3.85 8.77
C MET A 1 8.31 3.39 10.09
N ALA A 2 7.79 3.79 11.27
CA ALA A 2 8.36 3.37 12.57
C ALA A 2 8.50 1.84 12.73
N GLY A 3 7.45 1.06 12.43
CA GLY A 3 7.52 -0.41 12.47
C GLY A 3 8.56 -1.00 11.52
N GLY A 4 8.72 -0.42 10.33
CA GLY A 4 9.78 -0.81 9.39
C GLY A 4 11.18 -0.53 9.93
N LEU A 5 11.39 0.62 10.54
CA LEU A 5 12.67 0.94 11.18
C LEU A 5 13.01 -0.05 12.30
N ILE A 6 12.05 -0.36 13.17
CA ILE A 6 12.23 -1.34 14.24
C ILE A 6 12.55 -2.72 13.65
N PHE A 7 11.76 -3.18 12.69
CA PHE A 7 11.96 -4.48 12.04
C PHE A 7 13.36 -4.61 11.42
N PHE A 8 13.75 -3.66 10.56
CA PHE A 8 15.04 -3.73 9.89
C PHE A 8 16.23 -3.49 10.85
N THR A 9 16.05 -2.70 11.93
CA THR A 9 17.07 -2.60 12.96
C THR A 9 17.28 -3.93 13.67
N LEU A 10 16.21 -4.65 14.03
CA LEU A 10 16.30 -5.96 14.63
C LEU A 10 16.94 -6.98 13.69
N THR A 11 16.58 -7.00 12.40
CA THR A 11 17.20 -7.91 11.41
C THR A 11 18.69 -7.61 11.23
N ARG A 12 19.10 -6.34 11.28
CA ARG A 12 20.50 -5.95 11.20
C ARG A 12 21.28 -6.36 12.44
N LEU A 13 20.71 -6.17 13.63
CA LEU A 13 21.34 -6.58 14.90
C LEU A 13 21.45 -8.11 15.04
N SER A 14 20.54 -8.86 14.42
CA SER A 14 20.50 -10.33 14.47
C SER A 14 21.25 -11.00 13.33
N ASP A 15 21.83 -10.23 12.41
CA ASP A 15 22.55 -10.72 11.21
C ASP A 15 21.73 -11.73 10.36
N ILE A 16 20.40 -11.50 10.29
CA ILE A 16 19.48 -12.39 9.55
C ILE A 16 19.49 -12.08 8.04
N MET A 17 19.87 -10.86 7.65
CA MET A 17 19.86 -10.41 6.25
C MET A 17 20.98 -11.07 5.46
N SER A 18 20.63 -12.04 4.60
CA SER A 18 21.63 -12.61 3.68
C SER A 18 22.01 -11.62 2.58
N PRO A 19 23.18 -11.79 1.92
CA PRO A 19 23.57 -10.96 0.79
C PRO A 19 22.51 -10.93 -0.33
N GLU A 20 21.87 -12.07 -0.60
CA GLU A 20 20.82 -12.16 -1.63
C GLU A 20 19.57 -11.38 -1.24
N MET A 21 19.17 -11.40 0.03
CA MET A 21 18.05 -10.61 0.54
C MET A 21 18.36 -9.12 0.46
N PHE A 22 19.59 -8.71 0.73
CA PHE A 22 20.02 -7.31 0.60
C PHE A 22 19.95 -6.84 -0.86
N ILE A 23 20.43 -7.65 -1.80
CA ILE A 23 20.34 -7.35 -3.23
C ILE A 23 18.87 -7.18 -3.66
N GLN A 24 17.97 -8.05 -3.20
CA GLN A 24 16.53 -7.92 -3.50
C GLN A 24 15.92 -6.65 -2.91
N LEU A 25 16.34 -6.23 -1.72
CA LEU A 25 15.95 -4.97 -1.11
C LEU A 25 16.40 -3.79 -1.98
N GLU A 26 17.65 -3.77 -2.43
CA GLU A 26 18.19 -2.71 -3.29
C GLU A 26 17.49 -2.63 -4.64
N VAL A 27 17.27 -3.77 -5.31
CA VAL A 27 16.52 -3.83 -6.57
C VAL A 27 15.11 -3.26 -6.40
N ALA A 28 14.44 -3.59 -5.29
CA ALA A 28 13.12 -3.05 -5.00
C ALA A 28 13.14 -1.54 -4.74
N ILE A 29 14.14 -1.03 -4.02
CA ILE A 29 14.33 0.41 -3.77
C ILE A 29 14.61 1.15 -5.08
N GLU A 30 15.53 0.66 -5.89
CA GLU A 30 15.89 1.24 -7.18
C GLU A 30 14.66 1.39 -8.08
N HIS A 31 13.89 0.31 -8.20
CA HIS A 31 12.66 0.31 -8.97
C HIS A 31 11.65 1.35 -8.49
N LYS A 32 11.49 1.51 -7.16
CA LYS A 32 10.56 2.48 -6.58
C LYS A 32 11.03 3.93 -6.71
N LEU A 33 12.33 4.19 -6.61
CA LEU A 33 12.86 5.55 -6.65
C LEU A 33 13.07 6.08 -8.06
N PHE A 34 13.42 5.22 -9.03
CA PHE A 34 13.95 5.67 -10.32
C PHE A 34 13.20 5.15 -11.54
N ALA A 35 12.36 4.10 -11.41
CA ALA A 35 11.68 3.52 -12.58
C ALA A 35 10.48 4.33 -13.08
N ALA A 36 9.91 5.24 -12.29
CA ALA A 36 8.68 5.95 -12.64
C ALA A 36 8.71 7.44 -12.24
N GLY A 37 8.17 8.30 -13.09
CA GLY A 37 7.92 9.70 -12.75
C GLY A 37 6.71 9.87 -11.83
N PHE A 38 6.56 11.04 -11.21
CA PHE A 38 5.51 11.37 -10.23
C PHE A 38 4.10 10.98 -10.68
N LEU A 39 3.72 11.28 -11.91
CA LEU A 39 2.39 10.96 -12.43
C LEU A 39 2.13 9.45 -12.49
N ALA A 40 3.13 8.68 -12.90
CA ALA A 40 3.02 7.21 -12.92
C ALA A 40 2.91 6.63 -11.51
N ILE A 41 3.67 7.18 -10.54
CA ILE A 41 3.57 6.81 -9.12
C ILE A 41 2.16 7.11 -8.58
N LEU A 42 1.63 8.30 -8.86
CA LEU A 42 0.27 8.71 -8.48
C LEU A 42 -0.78 7.74 -9.02
N ILE A 43 -0.76 7.44 -10.33
CA ILE A 43 -1.72 6.54 -10.97
C ILE A 43 -1.62 5.12 -10.39
N LYS A 44 -0.42 4.59 -10.24
CA LYS A 44 -0.18 3.29 -9.59
C LYS A 44 -0.67 3.28 -8.14
N GLY A 45 -0.54 4.41 -7.44
CA GLY A 45 -1.08 4.59 -6.10
C GLY A 45 -2.61 4.54 -6.06
N ILE A 46 -3.29 5.16 -7.02
CA ILE A 46 -4.76 5.09 -7.14
C ILE A 46 -5.20 3.64 -7.26
N PHE A 47 -4.63 2.88 -8.18
CA PHE A 47 -4.98 1.47 -8.38
C PHE A 47 -4.64 0.60 -7.17
N ALA A 48 -3.51 0.83 -6.50
CA ALA A 48 -3.14 0.06 -5.31
C ALA A 48 -4.25 0.10 -4.26
N ASN A 49 -4.66 1.29 -3.86
CA ASN A 49 -5.68 1.45 -2.82
C ASN A 49 -7.11 1.19 -3.32
N PHE A 50 -7.38 1.36 -4.61
CA PHE A 50 -8.63 0.92 -5.19
C PHE A 50 -8.84 -0.58 -4.97
N PHE A 51 -7.90 -1.43 -5.36
CA PHE A 51 -8.03 -2.89 -5.22
C PHE A 51 -8.05 -3.35 -3.77
N ILE A 52 -7.25 -2.75 -2.90
CA ILE A 52 -7.25 -3.09 -1.47
C ILE A 52 -8.59 -2.73 -0.82
N ASN A 53 -9.09 -1.52 -1.07
CA ASN A 53 -10.32 -1.07 -0.41
C ASN A 53 -11.57 -1.73 -0.99
N ILE A 54 -11.65 -2.02 -2.29
CA ILE A 54 -12.78 -2.78 -2.83
C ILE A 54 -12.81 -4.20 -2.25
N SER A 55 -11.64 -4.83 -2.09
CA SER A 55 -11.54 -6.15 -1.45
C SER A 55 -11.98 -6.09 0.03
N LEU A 56 -11.64 -5.02 0.74
CA LEU A 56 -12.09 -4.78 2.11
C LEU A 56 -13.62 -4.63 2.18
N VAL A 57 -14.21 -3.81 1.31
CA VAL A 57 -15.67 -3.62 1.25
C VAL A 57 -16.40 -4.93 0.97
N ILE A 58 -15.90 -5.73 0.02
CA ILE A 58 -16.45 -7.05 -0.26
C ILE A 58 -16.31 -7.98 0.95
N ALA A 59 -15.14 -8.02 1.59
CA ALA A 59 -14.89 -8.85 2.76
C ALA A 59 -15.78 -8.49 3.95
N MET A 60 -16.19 -7.22 4.10
CA MET A 60 -17.13 -6.78 5.14
C MET A 60 -18.55 -7.35 4.96
N GLN A 61 -18.92 -7.76 3.75
CA GLN A 61 -20.24 -8.31 3.43
C GLN A 61 -20.30 -9.85 3.46
N ILE A 62 -19.18 -10.50 3.71
CA ILE A 62 -19.06 -11.96 3.76
C ILE A 62 -19.01 -12.38 5.24
N ASP A 63 -19.74 -13.40 5.66
CA ASP A 63 -19.67 -13.91 7.03
C ASP A 63 -18.57 -14.95 7.23
N ASP A 64 -18.31 -15.75 6.20
CA ASP A 64 -17.32 -16.84 6.25
C ASP A 64 -15.88 -16.30 6.30
N ILE A 65 -15.12 -16.73 7.31
CA ILE A 65 -13.75 -16.24 7.57
C ILE A 65 -12.79 -16.65 6.44
N LEU A 66 -12.92 -17.87 5.91
CA LEU A 66 -12.04 -18.33 4.83
C LEU A 66 -12.27 -17.54 3.55
N ALA A 67 -13.55 -17.29 3.21
CA ALA A 67 -13.88 -16.47 2.05
C ALA A 67 -13.37 -15.04 2.20
N LYS A 68 -13.46 -14.43 3.39
CA LYS A 68 -12.84 -13.12 3.69
C LYS A 68 -11.34 -13.14 3.43
N MET A 69 -10.65 -14.15 3.94
CA MET A 69 -9.19 -14.28 3.75
C MET A 69 -8.83 -14.37 2.27
N PHE A 70 -9.55 -15.17 1.49
CA PHE A 70 -9.31 -15.29 0.06
C PHE A 70 -9.50 -13.97 -0.67
N VAL A 71 -10.59 -13.24 -0.41
CA VAL A 71 -10.86 -11.94 -1.04
C VAL A 71 -9.76 -10.94 -0.71
N MET A 72 -9.34 -10.85 0.56
CA MET A 72 -8.26 -9.95 0.96
C MET A 72 -6.91 -10.35 0.36
N MET A 73 -6.59 -11.64 0.34
CA MET A 73 -5.37 -12.15 -0.30
C MET A 73 -5.36 -11.81 -1.80
N PHE A 74 -6.49 -11.95 -2.49
CA PHE A 74 -6.59 -11.62 -3.91
C PHE A 74 -6.32 -10.13 -4.17
N GLY A 75 -6.94 -9.23 -3.40
CA GLY A 75 -6.73 -7.79 -3.53
C GLY A 75 -5.28 -7.38 -3.28
N VAL A 76 -4.66 -7.94 -2.25
CA VAL A 76 -3.23 -7.70 -1.94
C VAL A 76 -2.32 -8.30 -3.02
N SER A 77 -2.65 -9.49 -3.53
CA SER A 77 -1.86 -10.15 -4.58
C SER A 77 -1.88 -9.35 -5.89
N ILE A 78 -3.03 -8.81 -6.28
CA ILE A 78 -3.15 -7.97 -7.49
C ILE A 78 -2.23 -6.75 -7.38
N PHE A 79 -2.32 -6.00 -6.26
CA PHE A 79 -1.49 -4.81 -6.13
C PHE A 79 0.02 -5.14 -6.09
N ALA A 80 0.39 -6.23 -5.43
CA ALA A 80 1.78 -6.65 -5.32
C ALA A 80 2.33 -7.14 -6.68
N PHE A 81 1.57 -7.97 -7.39
CA PHE A 81 1.95 -8.50 -8.70
C PHE A 81 2.09 -7.40 -9.77
N MET A 82 1.17 -6.44 -9.77
CA MET A 82 1.20 -5.31 -10.71
C MET A 82 2.25 -4.26 -10.36
N GLY A 83 2.96 -4.39 -9.25
CA GLY A 83 3.97 -3.43 -8.81
C GLY A 83 3.42 -2.05 -8.53
N TYR A 84 2.19 -1.97 -8.03
CA TYR A 84 1.54 -0.71 -7.69
C TYR A 84 2.22 0.00 -6.51
N GLU A 85 1.92 1.28 -6.35
CA GLU A 85 2.55 2.14 -5.35
C GLU A 85 1.68 2.25 -4.09
N HIS A 86 2.12 1.64 -3.00
CA HIS A 86 1.42 1.70 -1.71
C HIS A 86 2.31 2.42 -0.69
N VAL A 87 1.87 3.57 -0.18
CA VAL A 87 2.69 4.44 0.68
C VAL A 87 3.22 3.73 1.92
N VAL A 88 2.42 2.87 2.54
CA VAL A 88 2.84 2.10 3.73
C VAL A 88 3.94 1.10 3.36
N TYR A 89 3.75 0.32 2.29
CA TYR A 89 4.76 -0.61 1.80
C TYR A 89 6.06 0.10 1.43
N ASN A 90 5.96 1.18 0.63
CA ASN A 90 7.13 1.95 0.20
C ASN A 90 7.87 2.55 1.41
N SER A 91 7.15 3.04 2.43
CA SER A 91 7.78 3.58 3.64
C SER A 91 8.52 2.52 4.46
N VAL A 92 8.04 1.27 4.48
CA VAL A 92 8.75 0.15 5.11
C VAL A 92 9.99 -0.23 4.31
N LEU A 93 9.87 -0.32 2.98
CA LEU A 93 11.00 -0.60 2.09
C LEU A 93 12.13 0.42 2.25
N PHE A 94 11.79 1.71 2.23
CA PHE A 94 12.77 2.79 2.41
C PHE A 94 13.36 2.83 3.83
N ALA A 95 12.62 2.40 4.86
CA ALA A 95 13.18 2.21 6.18
C ALA A 95 14.28 1.13 6.18
N GLY A 96 14.10 0.05 5.41
CA GLY A 96 15.13 -0.95 5.17
C GLY A 96 16.37 -0.34 4.52
N GLY A 97 16.21 0.42 3.45
CA GLY A 97 17.31 1.12 2.77
C GLY A 97 18.10 2.05 3.70
N LEU A 98 17.40 2.79 4.57
CA LEU A 98 18.05 3.67 5.55
C LEU A 98 18.84 2.88 6.60
N VAL A 99 18.27 1.80 7.16
CA VAL A 99 18.92 0.99 8.19
C VAL A 99 20.15 0.27 7.66
N TYR A 100 20.07 -0.25 6.44
CA TYR A 100 21.18 -0.92 5.78
C TYR A 100 22.12 0.01 5.03
N GLN A 101 21.89 1.33 5.09
CA GLN A 101 22.74 2.36 4.51
C GLN A 101 22.95 2.17 2.99
N SER A 102 21.86 1.83 2.27
CA SER A 102 21.91 1.70 0.82
C SER A 102 22.27 3.02 0.15
N ASP A 103 23.24 2.98 -0.76
CA ASP A 103 23.69 4.15 -1.55
C ASP A 103 22.60 4.70 -2.49
N LEU A 104 21.54 3.92 -2.74
CA LEU A 104 20.40 4.32 -3.55
C LEU A 104 19.48 5.31 -2.83
N MET A 105 19.57 5.43 -1.50
CA MET A 105 18.67 6.25 -0.71
C MET A 105 18.97 7.75 -0.93
N SER A 106 18.06 8.42 -1.61
CA SER A 106 18.11 9.85 -1.87
C SER A 106 16.85 10.54 -1.37
N VAL A 107 17.01 11.66 -0.67
CA VAL A 107 15.91 12.38 -0.01
C VAL A 107 14.83 12.81 -1.01
N ILE A 108 15.22 13.44 -2.12
CA ILE A 108 14.26 13.99 -3.09
C ILE A 108 13.45 12.89 -3.78
N PRO A 109 14.05 11.85 -4.41
CA PRO A 109 13.29 10.75 -4.98
C PRO A 109 12.40 10.03 -3.96
N THR A 110 12.87 9.83 -2.74
CA THR A 110 12.07 9.20 -1.65
C THR A 110 10.83 10.03 -1.33
N LEU A 111 10.97 11.36 -1.17
CA LEU A 111 9.84 12.25 -0.92
C LEU A 111 8.86 12.28 -2.09
N ILE A 112 9.35 12.35 -3.33
CA ILE A 112 8.51 12.32 -4.54
C ILE A 112 7.69 11.02 -4.59
N ASN A 113 8.32 9.88 -4.34
CA ASN A 113 7.62 8.58 -4.32
C ASN A 113 6.58 8.53 -3.20
N LEU A 114 6.94 8.85 -1.97
CA LEU A 114 6.01 8.79 -0.83
C LEU A 114 4.83 9.75 -0.99
N LEU A 115 5.05 10.97 -1.46
CA LEU A 115 3.97 11.93 -1.71
C LEU A 115 3.08 11.46 -2.86
N GLY A 116 3.65 11.06 -3.99
CA GLY A 116 2.89 10.53 -5.12
C GLY A 116 2.05 9.31 -4.74
N ALA A 117 2.64 8.35 -4.03
CA ALA A 117 1.93 7.19 -3.53
C ALA A 117 0.84 7.56 -2.52
N ALA A 118 1.11 8.49 -1.57
CA ALA A 118 0.13 8.93 -0.57
C ALA A 118 -1.08 9.60 -1.23
N PHE A 119 -0.86 10.54 -2.15
CA PHE A 119 -1.95 11.19 -2.88
C PHE A 119 -2.73 10.19 -3.74
N GLY A 120 -2.05 9.30 -4.45
CA GLY A 120 -2.70 8.25 -5.23
C GLY A 120 -3.54 7.32 -4.35
N ASN A 121 -2.99 6.88 -3.24
CA ASN A 121 -3.70 6.01 -2.29
C ASN A 121 -4.94 6.70 -1.68
N TYR A 122 -4.83 8.00 -1.36
CA TYR A 122 -5.95 8.79 -0.88
C TYR A 122 -7.07 8.89 -1.93
N ILE A 123 -6.72 9.17 -3.18
CA ILE A 123 -7.71 9.24 -4.28
C ILE A 123 -8.37 7.87 -4.49
N GLY A 124 -7.59 6.79 -4.62
CA GLY A 124 -8.10 5.45 -4.91
C GLY A 124 -8.96 4.87 -3.80
N GLY A 125 -8.50 4.95 -2.56
CA GLY A 125 -9.20 4.39 -1.40
C GLY A 125 -10.18 5.36 -0.75
N GLY A 126 -9.75 6.60 -0.52
CA GLY A 126 -10.56 7.60 0.19
C GLY A 126 -11.66 8.20 -0.67
N LEU A 127 -11.30 8.75 -1.84
CA LEU A 127 -12.29 9.43 -2.67
C LEU A 127 -13.13 8.46 -3.50
N ILE A 128 -12.52 7.56 -4.26
CA ILE A 128 -13.27 6.67 -5.16
C ILE A 128 -14.07 5.66 -4.35
N ILE A 129 -13.45 4.87 -3.50
CA ILE A 129 -14.15 3.82 -2.76
C ILE A 129 -14.86 4.35 -1.52
N GLY A 130 -14.21 5.21 -0.72
CA GLY A 130 -14.75 5.71 0.54
C GLY A 130 -16.00 6.58 0.35
N LEU A 131 -15.97 7.55 -0.57
CA LEU A 131 -17.16 8.39 -0.85
C LEU A 131 -18.28 7.57 -1.50
N PHE A 132 -17.96 6.66 -2.42
CA PHE A 132 -18.96 5.81 -3.04
C PHE A 132 -19.64 4.90 -2.01
N TYR A 133 -18.87 4.30 -1.11
CA TYR A 133 -19.40 3.49 -0.02
C TYR A 133 -20.26 4.30 0.95
N ALA A 134 -19.83 5.51 1.32
CA ALA A 134 -20.61 6.41 2.18
C ALA A 134 -21.94 6.80 1.53
N TYR A 135 -21.93 7.14 0.23
CA TYR A 135 -23.12 7.48 -0.53
C TYR A 135 -24.14 6.34 -0.58
N LEU A 136 -23.68 5.10 -0.80
CA LEU A 136 -24.57 3.92 -0.83
C LEU A 136 -25.19 3.63 0.55
N ASN A 137 -24.43 3.80 1.64
CA ASN A 137 -24.94 3.56 2.98
C ASN A 137 -25.90 4.67 3.48
N ASP A 138 -25.70 5.92 3.07
CA ASP A 138 -26.57 7.02 3.44
C ASP A 138 -27.98 6.84 2.84
N HIS A 139 -28.08 6.34 1.62
CA HIS A 139 -29.37 6.05 0.99
C HIS A 139 -30.16 4.94 1.69
N HIS A 140 -29.50 3.94 2.26
CA HIS A 140 -30.17 2.88 3.02
C HIS A 140 -30.76 3.34 4.35
N GLN A 141 -30.21 4.35 4.99
CA GLN A 141 -30.80 4.93 6.22
C GLN A 141 -32.10 5.70 5.90
N TYR A 142 -32.17 6.43 4.81
CA TYR A 142 -33.38 7.17 4.42
C TYR A 142 -34.56 6.28 4.02
N ASP A 143 -34.31 5.13 3.41
CA ASP A 143 -35.38 4.18 3.06
C ASP A 143 -35.90 3.40 4.27
N GLY A 144 -35.08 3.17 5.30
CA GLY A 144 -35.47 2.53 6.56
C GLY A 144 -36.42 3.39 7.42
N GLU A 145 -36.26 4.70 7.39
CA GLU A 145 -37.14 5.63 8.14
C GLU A 145 -38.50 5.85 7.48
N ARG A 146 -38.69 5.52 6.21
CA ARG A 146 -39.99 5.63 5.51
C ARG A 146 -40.91 4.42 5.70
N LEU A 147 -40.43 3.36 6.32
CA LEU A 147 -41.21 2.12 6.55
C LEU A 147 -41.73 1.96 7.99
N HIS A 148 -41.60 2.99 8.80
CA HIS A 148 -42.21 3.15 10.14
C HIS A 148 -43.06 4.42 10.19
#